data_5110ae799f8d3450186e021526f82dbc
#
_entry.id   5110ae799f8d3450186e021526f82dbc
#
_cell.length_a   1.000
_cell.length_b   1.000
_cell.length_c   1.000
_cell.angle_alpha   90.00
_cell.angle_beta   90.00
_cell.angle_gamma   90.00
#
_symmetry.space_group_name_H-M   'P 1'
#
loop_
_entity.id
_entity.type
_entity.pdbx_description
1 polymer ?
#
loop_
_entity_poly.entity_id
_entity_poly.type
_entity_poly.pdbx_seq_one_letter_code
_entity_poly.pdbx_strand_id
1 'polypeptide(L)'
;MKIRESVTIVKQKGIYHLLDNNNKIKKFKPWLGDIFSFLYDRIMEKSIFPKTFFGSISKHYEILYNEFRDIHNKNILELASGSGDAVKFLNNDNIYTGVDISTGLLRRANKKFIQYGFSNSELYVADACDLPFQDNYFDIGICNLSLNFFHNIDYFMLELQRVLKKDALFYCSIPIPERKKSKVMIHGTLYSIEELRKRFQKQNFNFEELPYENGALLYFKAGLTRK
;
A
#
# COMPACT_ATOMS: atom_id res chain seq x y z
N MET A 1 0.23 -12.35 -14.30
CA MET A 1 1.27 -11.89 -13.36
C MET A 1 2.17 -13.07 -12.99
N LYS A 2 3.44 -12.83 -12.76
CA LYS A 2 4.39 -13.89 -12.42
C LYS A 2 4.49 -14.05 -10.90
N ILE A 3 4.10 -15.21 -10.39
CA ILE A 3 4.27 -15.63 -9.01
C ILE A 3 5.60 -16.38 -8.86
N ARG A 4 6.29 -16.27 -7.72
CA ARG A 4 7.49 -17.08 -7.43
C ARG A 4 7.16 -18.57 -7.55
N GLU A 5 8.04 -19.37 -8.13
CA GLU A 5 7.84 -20.82 -8.31
C GLU A 5 7.62 -21.57 -7.00
N SER A 6 8.21 -21.09 -5.91
CA SER A 6 8.05 -21.65 -4.56
C SER A 6 6.70 -21.35 -3.90
N VAL A 7 5.82 -20.56 -4.53
CA VAL A 7 4.56 -20.13 -3.93
C VAL A 7 3.38 -20.74 -4.67
N THR A 8 2.54 -21.47 -3.92
CA THR A 8 1.27 -21.98 -4.43
C THR A 8 0.12 -21.05 -4.03
N ILE A 9 -0.75 -20.75 -4.99
CA ILE A 9 -1.90 -19.87 -4.80
C ILE A 9 -3.20 -20.53 -5.22
N VAL A 10 -4.31 -20.10 -4.61
CA VAL A 10 -5.67 -20.47 -5.01
C VAL A 10 -6.53 -19.22 -5.15
N LYS A 11 -7.34 -19.13 -6.20
CA LYS A 11 -8.29 -18.02 -6.39
C LYS A 11 -9.65 -18.38 -5.82
N GLN A 12 -10.16 -17.57 -4.88
CA GLN A 12 -11.49 -17.72 -4.30
C GLN A 12 -12.24 -16.39 -4.34
N LYS A 13 -13.43 -16.36 -4.94
CA LYS A 13 -14.28 -15.16 -5.04
C LYS A 13 -13.55 -13.92 -5.61
N GLY A 14 -12.70 -14.13 -6.61
CA GLY A 14 -11.95 -13.06 -7.28
C GLY A 14 -10.63 -12.65 -6.58
N ILE A 15 -10.29 -13.25 -5.43
CA ILE A 15 -9.10 -12.93 -4.62
C ILE A 15 -8.17 -14.14 -4.60
N TYR A 16 -6.86 -13.89 -4.69
CA TYR A 16 -5.83 -14.90 -4.58
C TYR A 16 -5.38 -15.07 -3.13
N HIS A 17 -5.29 -16.32 -2.70
CA HIS A 17 -4.80 -16.72 -1.38
C HIS A 17 -3.56 -17.58 -1.53
N LEU A 18 -2.57 -17.37 -0.68
CA LEU A 18 -1.39 -18.21 -0.58
C LEU A 18 -1.75 -19.50 0.18
N LEU A 19 -1.15 -20.62 -0.26
CA LEU A 19 -1.23 -21.87 0.45
C LEU A 19 0.03 -22.08 1.31
N ASP A 20 -0.15 -22.73 2.46
CA ASP A 20 0.95 -23.21 3.29
C ASP A 20 1.51 -24.57 2.79
N ASN A 21 2.54 -25.07 3.44
CA ASN A 21 3.17 -26.36 3.10
C ASN A 21 2.22 -27.58 3.18
N ASN A 22 1.04 -27.43 3.81
CA ASN A 22 0.01 -28.44 3.93
C ASN A 22 -1.12 -28.24 2.91
N ASN A 23 -0.91 -27.39 1.89
CA ASN A 23 -1.93 -26.99 0.91
C ASN A 23 -3.18 -26.33 1.53
N LYS A 24 -3.06 -25.72 2.71
CA LYS A 24 -4.14 -24.96 3.34
C LYS A 24 -3.91 -23.45 3.10
N ILE A 25 -5.02 -22.71 3.02
CA ILE A 25 -4.96 -21.25 2.91
C ILE A 25 -4.19 -20.67 4.10
N LYS A 26 -3.10 -19.94 3.81
CA LYS A 26 -2.31 -19.22 4.82
C LYS A 26 -3.20 -18.17 5.48
N LYS A 27 -3.31 -18.21 6.81
CA LYS A 27 -4.13 -17.29 7.58
C LYS A 27 -3.24 -16.25 8.22
N PHE A 28 -3.66 -14.99 8.15
CA PHE A 28 -3.05 -13.89 8.88
C PHE A 28 -3.85 -13.59 10.15
N LYS A 29 -3.21 -12.93 11.13
CA LYS A 29 -3.92 -12.56 12.37
C LYS A 29 -5.09 -11.64 12.01
N PRO A 30 -6.28 -11.88 12.58
CA PRO A 30 -7.42 -11.00 12.35
C PRO A 30 -7.07 -9.58 12.78
N TRP A 31 -7.32 -8.62 11.90
CA TRP A 31 -7.22 -7.22 12.22
C TRP A 31 -8.62 -6.63 12.40
N LEU A 32 -8.76 -5.56 13.18
CA LEU A 32 -10.06 -4.89 13.38
C LEU A 32 -10.73 -4.50 12.05
N GLY A 33 -9.94 -4.23 11.01
CA GLY A 33 -10.41 -3.98 9.65
C GLY A 33 -11.18 -5.14 9.01
N ASP A 34 -10.91 -6.40 9.38
CA ASP A 34 -11.70 -7.55 8.89
C ASP A 34 -13.11 -7.55 9.46
N ILE A 35 -13.24 -7.22 10.75
CA ILE A 35 -14.53 -7.24 11.48
C ILE A 35 -15.38 -6.02 11.07
N PHE A 36 -14.76 -4.85 10.92
CA PHE A 36 -15.42 -3.58 10.62
C PHE A 36 -15.21 -3.10 9.19
N SER A 37 -14.85 -3.99 8.26
CA SER A 37 -14.57 -3.62 6.87
C SER A 37 -15.69 -2.79 6.23
N PHE A 38 -16.94 -3.04 6.57
CA PHE A 38 -18.09 -2.31 6.03
C PHE A 38 -18.20 -0.85 6.52
N LEU A 39 -17.56 -0.51 7.65
CA LEU A 39 -17.51 0.87 8.19
C LEU A 39 -16.18 1.57 7.88
N TYR A 40 -15.20 0.86 7.32
CA TYR A 40 -13.83 1.34 7.19
C TYR A 40 -13.74 2.70 6.51
N ASP A 41 -14.32 2.84 5.33
CA ASP A 41 -14.26 4.09 4.54
C ASP A 41 -14.89 5.27 5.32
N ARG A 42 -16.01 5.01 6.01
CA ARG A 42 -16.69 6.04 6.84
C ARG A 42 -15.88 6.43 8.07
N ILE A 43 -15.20 5.48 8.69
CA ILE A 43 -14.31 5.73 9.84
C ILE A 43 -13.10 6.57 9.38
N MET A 44 -12.50 6.24 8.26
CA MET A 44 -11.41 7.01 7.68
C MET A 44 -11.83 8.46 7.43
N GLU A 45 -12.97 8.68 6.76
CA GLU A 45 -13.48 10.00 6.40
C GLU A 45 -13.87 10.84 7.61
N LYS A 46 -14.67 10.27 8.54
CA LYS A 46 -15.31 11.03 9.62
C LYS A 46 -14.52 11.10 10.92
N SER A 47 -13.56 10.21 11.10
CA SER A 47 -12.79 10.10 12.34
C SER A 47 -11.28 10.21 12.12
N ILE A 48 -10.69 9.32 11.34
CA ILE A 48 -9.22 9.23 11.24
C ILE A 48 -8.64 10.49 10.62
N PHE A 49 -9.11 10.91 9.44
CA PHE A 49 -8.58 12.10 8.79
C PHE A 49 -8.79 13.38 9.63
N PRO A 50 -10.01 13.77 10.05
CA PRO A 50 -10.19 15.04 10.75
C PRO A 50 -9.69 15.01 12.20
N LYS A 51 -9.82 13.88 12.92
CA LYS A 51 -9.57 13.84 14.37
C LYS A 51 -8.19 13.29 14.72
N THR A 52 -7.66 12.33 13.93
CA THR A 52 -6.38 11.70 14.23
C THR A 52 -5.25 12.33 13.43
N PHE A 53 -5.44 12.53 12.14
CA PHE A 53 -4.40 13.16 11.30
C PHE A 53 -4.52 14.68 11.23
N PHE A 54 -5.65 15.28 11.65
CA PHE A 54 -5.92 16.72 11.49
C PHE A 54 -5.79 17.18 10.04
N GLY A 55 -6.20 16.31 9.12
CA GLY A 55 -6.13 16.51 7.68
C GLY A 55 -7.49 16.34 7.01
N SER A 56 -7.49 16.37 5.69
CA SER A 56 -8.66 16.18 4.84
C SER A 56 -8.47 14.97 3.94
N ILE A 57 -9.46 14.08 3.91
CA ILE A 57 -9.46 12.92 3.00
C ILE A 57 -9.60 13.35 1.53
N SER A 58 -10.36 14.41 1.26
CA SER A 58 -10.49 14.96 -0.10
C SER A 58 -9.16 15.48 -0.60
N LYS A 59 -8.42 16.24 0.24
CA LYS A 59 -7.07 16.71 -0.07
C LYS A 59 -6.09 15.54 -0.26
N HIS A 60 -6.23 14.47 0.51
CA HIS A 60 -5.41 13.27 0.33
C HIS A 60 -5.57 12.67 -1.07
N TYR A 61 -6.81 12.48 -1.52
CA TYR A 61 -7.05 11.94 -2.87
C TYR A 61 -6.67 12.94 -3.97
N GLU A 62 -6.82 14.23 -3.77
CA GLU A 62 -6.34 15.27 -4.69
C GLU A 62 -4.82 15.20 -4.87
N ILE A 63 -4.06 15.07 -3.77
CA ILE A 63 -2.61 14.90 -3.80
C ILE A 63 -2.23 13.64 -4.61
N LEU A 64 -2.84 12.50 -4.28
CA LEU A 64 -2.57 11.25 -4.98
C LEU A 64 -2.96 11.36 -6.47
N TYR A 65 -4.11 11.95 -6.78
CA TYR A 65 -4.53 12.16 -8.17
C TYR A 65 -3.51 12.99 -8.95
N ASN A 66 -2.97 14.07 -8.37
CA ASN A 66 -1.96 14.89 -9.01
C ASN A 66 -0.66 14.12 -9.31
N GLU A 67 -0.26 13.19 -8.43
CA GLU A 67 0.92 12.36 -8.64
C GLU A 67 0.69 11.24 -9.67
N PHE A 68 -0.55 10.74 -9.82
CA PHE A 68 -0.84 9.54 -10.61
C PHE A 68 -1.62 9.78 -11.92
N ARG A 69 -2.20 10.96 -12.15
CA ARG A 69 -3.06 11.24 -13.32
C ARG A 69 -2.40 11.01 -14.68
N ASP A 70 -1.08 11.19 -14.76
CA ASP A 70 -0.29 11.04 -15.99
C ASP A 70 0.42 9.66 -16.08
N ILE A 71 0.08 8.74 -15.15
CA ILE A 71 0.65 7.39 -15.11
C ILE A 71 -0.29 6.43 -15.82
N HIS A 72 0.18 5.85 -16.91
CA HIS A 72 -0.58 4.96 -17.80
C HIS A 72 0.21 3.70 -18.15
N ASN A 73 -0.49 2.58 -18.37
CA ASN A 73 0.08 1.31 -18.86
C ASN A 73 1.25 0.78 -18.01
N LYS A 74 1.19 0.98 -16.68
CA LYS A 74 2.22 0.52 -15.72
C LYS A 74 1.74 -0.68 -14.92
N ASN A 75 2.69 -1.54 -14.52
CA ASN A 75 2.44 -2.56 -13.50
C ASN A 75 2.56 -1.91 -12.11
N ILE A 76 1.46 -1.76 -11.42
CA ILE A 76 1.37 -1.08 -10.12
C ILE A 76 1.13 -2.10 -9.02
N LEU A 77 1.93 -2.03 -7.94
CA LEU A 77 1.74 -2.77 -6.71
C LEU A 77 1.30 -1.82 -5.60
N GLU A 78 0.13 -2.04 -5.02
CA GLU A 78 -0.28 -1.38 -3.79
C GLU A 78 -0.19 -2.33 -2.59
N LEU A 79 0.58 -1.93 -1.59
CA LEU A 79 0.83 -2.66 -0.35
C LEU A 79 -0.08 -2.13 0.75
N ALA A 80 -0.73 -3.06 1.49
CA ALA A 80 -1.83 -2.76 2.40
C ALA A 80 -2.95 -1.97 1.69
N SER A 81 -3.41 -2.50 0.55
CA SER A 81 -4.34 -1.83 -0.38
C SER A 81 -5.75 -1.61 0.18
N GLY A 82 -6.06 -2.19 1.33
CA GLY A 82 -7.29 -1.97 2.06
C GLY A 82 -8.55 -2.23 1.22
N SER A 83 -9.48 -1.29 1.26
CA SER A 83 -10.77 -1.38 0.57
C SER A 83 -10.72 -0.94 -0.91
N GLY A 84 -9.52 -0.70 -1.48
CA GLY A 84 -9.34 -0.41 -2.90
C GLY A 84 -9.61 1.04 -3.30
N ASP A 85 -9.25 1.99 -2.48
CA ASP A 85 -9.44 3.41 -2.78
C ASP A 85 -8.50 3.95 -3.87
N ALA A 86 -7.54 3.15 -4.32
CA ALA A 86 -6.71 3.46 -5.49
C ALA A 86 -7.50 3.75 -6.77
N VAL A 87 -8.71 3.23 -6.88
CA VAL A 87 -9.64 3.56 -8.00
C VAL A 87 -9.97 5.05 -8.09
N LYS A 88 -9.73 5.83 -7.04
CA LYS A 88 -10.02 7.28 -7.00
C LYS A 88 -8.92 8.14 -7.61
N PHE A 89 -7.72 7.57 -7.81
CA PHE A 89 -6.57 8.33 -8.28
C PHE A 89 -5.73 7.63 -9.36
N LEU A 90 -5.94 6.33 -9.61
CA LEU A 90 -5.27 5.60 -10.67
C LEU A 90 -6.10 5.58 -11.96
N ASN A 91 -5.42 5.61 -13.11
CA ASN A 91 -6.04 5.34 -14.41
C ASN A 91 -6.29 3.84 -14.57
N ASN A 92 -7.43 3.46 -15.13
CA ASN A 92 -7.88 2.07 -15.26
C ASN A 92 -7.21 1.26 -16.38
N ASP A 93 -6.34 1.89 -17.17
CA ASP A 93 -5.45 1.24 -18.15
C ASP A 93 -4.16 0.67 -17.53
N ASN A 94 -3.90 0.95 -16.26
CA ASN A 94 -2.80 0.35 -15.52
C ASN A 94 -3.14 -1.12 -15.14
N ILE A 95 -2.10 -1.94 -15.04
CA ILE A 95 -2.19 -3.30 -14.49
C ILE A 95 -2.00 -3.18 -12.97
N TYR A 96 -3.09 -3.33 -12.22
CA TYR A 96 -3.09 -3.14 -10.79
C TYR A 96 -2.97 -4.46 -10.02
N THR A 97 -2.12 -4.46 -9.00
CA THR A 97 -1.99 -5.55 -8.03
C THR A 97 -2.10 -4.98 -6.62
N GLY A 98 -3.14 -5.37 -5.90
CA GLY A 98 -3.33 -5.01 -4.50
C GLY A 98 -2.98 -6.16 -3.55
N VAL A 99 -2.25 -5.85 -2.49
CA VAL A 99 -1.90 -6.79 -1.42
C VAL A 99 -2.42 -6.28 -0.09
N ASP A 100 -3.12 -7.13 0.64
CA ASP A 100 -3.57 -6.84 2.02
C ASP A 100 -3.69 -8.16 2.80
N ILE A 101 -3.53 -8.11 4.11
CA ILE A 101 -3.78 -9.29 4.99
C ILE A 101 -5.26 -9.52 5.25
N SER A 102 -6.12 -8.52 5.00
CA SER A 102 -7.56 -8.55 5.24
C SER A 102 -8.34 -9.03 4.03
N THR A 103 -8.82 -10.26 4.07
CA THR A 103 -9.76 -10.78 3.05
C THR A 103 -11.04 -9.94 2.97
N GLY A 104 -11.51 -9.39 4.09
CA GLY A 104 -12.71 -8.56 4.16
C GLY A 104 -12.57 -7.27 3.37
N LEU A 105 -11.45 -6.55 3.54
CA LEU A 105 -11.13 -5.34 2.78
C LEU A 105 -10.93 -5.63 1.29
N LEU A 106 -10.19 -6.69 0.95
CA LEU A 106 -9.96 -7.07 -0.44
C LEU A 106 -11.25 -7.45 -1.20
N ARG A 107 -12.25 -8.02 -0.51
CA ARG A 107 -13.58 -8.25 -1.12
C ARG A 107 -14.26 -6.93 -1.51
N ARG A 108 -14.09 -5.89 -0.72
CA ARG A 108 -14.60 -4.55 -1.05
C ARG A 108 -13.81 -3.93 -2.19
N ALA A 109 -12.47 -4.05 -2.14
CA ALA A 109 -11.59 -3.61 -3.21
C ALA A 109 -11.98 -4.25 -4.55
N ASN A 110 -12.18 -5.56 -4.60
CA ASN A 110 -12.58 -6.27 -5.82
C ASN A 110 -13.87 -5.70 -6.44
N LYS A 111 -14.88 -5.39 -5.60
CA LYS A 111 -16.12 -4.77 -6.09
C LYS A 111 -15.88 -3.36 -6.65
N LYS A 112 -15.07 -2.53 -5.95
CA LYS A 112 -14.74 -1.17 -6.41
C LYS A 112 -13.98 -1.21 -7.74
N PHE A 113 -12.95 -2.05 -7.87
CA PHE A 113 -12.17 -2.15 -9.10
C PHE A 113 -13.03 -2.55 -10.32
N ILE A 114 -13.94 -3.52 -10.14
CA ILE A 114 -14.92 -3.90 -11.19
C ILE A 114 -15.83 -2.72 -11.52
N GLN A 115 -16.39 -2.04 -10.51
CA GLN A 115 -17.31 -0.90 -10.70
C GLN A 115 -16.65 0.27 -11.43
N TYR A 116 -15.35 0.51 -11.19
CA TYR A 116 -14.59 1.59 -11.83
C TYR A 116 -13.91 1.18 -13.14
N GLY A 117 -14.22 -0.01 -13.68
CA GLY A 117 -13.79 -0.42 -15.00
C GLY A 117 -12.33 -0.88 -15.11
N PHE A 118 -11.70 -1.27 -14.00
CA PHE A 118 -10.37 -1.87 -14.02
C PHE A 118 -10.44 -3.32 -14.50
N SER A 119 -10.11 -3.56 -15.77
CA SER A 119 -10.11 -4.90 -16.38
C SER A 119 -8.92 -5.76 -15.93
N ASN A 120 -7.80 -5.12 -15.56
CA ASN A 120 -6.53 -5.75 -15.21
C ASN A 120 -6.19 -5.52 -13.75
N SER A 121 -7.06 -5.98 -12.82
CA SER A 121 -6.81 -5.90 -11.39
C SER A 121 -6.73 -7.27 -10.74
N GLU A 122 -5.73 -7.47 -9.89
CA GLU A 122 -5.52 -8.69 -9.11
C GLU A 122 -5.30 -8.35 -7.64
N LEU A 123 -5.94 -9.12 -6.75
CA LEU A 123 -5.92 -8.89 -5.32
C LEU A 123 -5.41 -10.13 -4.59
N TYR A 124 -4.44 -9.96 -3.70
CA TYR A 124 -3.75 -11.05 -3.01
C TYR A 124 -3.81 -10.87 -1.50
N VAL A 125 -4.23 -11.94 -0.80
CA VAL A 125 -4.10 -12.01 0.66
C VAL A 125 -2.68 -12.43 0.98
N ALA A 126 -1.82 -11.45 1.31
CA ALA A 126 -0.41 -11.68 1.61
C ALA A 126 0.15 -10.61 2.56
N ASP A 127 1.29 -10.90 3.17
CA ASP A 127 2.07 -9.97 3.98
C ASP A 127 2.99 -9.14 3.09
N ALA A 128 3.03 -7.83 3.30
CA ALA A 128 3.93 -6.93 2.58
C ALA A 128 5.41 -7.21 2.87
N CYS A 129 5.72 -7.94 3.95
CA CYS A 129 7.07 -8.38 4.30
C CYS A 129 7.45 -9.76 3.73
N ASP A 130 6.54 -10.43 2.99
CA ASP A 130 6.76 -11.71 2.30
C ASP A 130 5.85 -11.80 1.08
N LEU A 131 6.25 -11.13 0.01
CA LEU A 131 5.46 -10.99 -1.21
C LEU A 131 5.57 -12.22 -2.12
N PRO A 132 4.46 -12.70 -2.70
CA PRO A 132 4.47 -13.90 -3.54
C PRO A 132 5.03 -13.67 -4.94
N PHE A 133 5.47 -12.47 -5.29
CA PHE A 133 5.81 -12.07 -6.64
C PHE A 133 7.28 -12.31 -7.00
N GLN A 134 7.53 -12.50 -8.28
CA GLN A 134 8.90 -12.57 -8.83
C GLN A 134 9.60 -11.22 -8.70
N ASP A 135 10.93 -11.27 -8.79
CA ASP A 135 11.79 -10.08 -8.77
C ASP A 135 11.57 -9.20 -10.01
N ASN A 136 11.80 -7.89 -9.86
CA ASN A 136 11.84 -6.93 -10.97
C ASN A 136 10.58 -6.92 -11.84
N TYR A 137 9.40 -6.94 -11.22
CA TYR A 137 8.14 -7.02 -11.96
C TYR A 137 7.37 -5.70 -12.02
N PHE A 138 7.34 -4.92 -10.92
CA PHE A 138 6.51 -3.72 -10.83
C PHE A 138 7.24 -2.45 -11.23
N ASP A 139 6.55 -1.58 -11.97
CA ASP A 139 7.05 -0.26 -12.35
C ASP A 139 6.86 0.75 -11.22
N ILE A 140 5.79 0.56 -10.42
CA ILE A 140 5.41 1.47 -9.33
C ILE A 140 4.97 0.66 -8.11
N GLY A 141 5.46 1.06 -6.94
CA GLY A 141 4.97 0.62 -5.64
C GLY A 141 4.19 1.74 -4.95
N ILE A 142 3.13 1.39 -4.23
CA ILE A 142 2.32 2.33 -3.44
C ILE A 142 2.11 1.75 -2.05
N CYS A 143 2.22 2.59 -1.00
CA CYS A 143 1.77 2.26 0.35
C CYS A 143 1.14 3.50 1.00
N ASN A 144 -0.18 3.53 1.07
CA ASN A 144 -0.91 4.65 1.62
C ASN A 144 -1.38 4.37 3.05
N LEU A 145 -0.99 5.24 4.00
CA LEU A 145 -1.47 5.28 5.39
C LEU A 145 -1.26 3.97 6.19
N SER A 146 -0.31 3.14 5.78
CA SER A 146 -0.18 1.79 6.33
C SER A 146 1.24 1.37 6.72
N LEU A 147 2.30 2.06 6.25
CA LEU A 147 3.69 1.69 6.52
C LEU A 147 4.00 1.64 8.03
N ASN A 148 3.35 2.46 8.85
CA ASN A 148 3.49 2.47 10.30
C ASN A 148 2.94 1.21 11.00
N PHE A 149 2.17 0.37 10.31
CA PHE A 149 1.61 -0.89 10.85
C PHE A 149 2.45 -2.12 10.50
N PHE A 150 3.45 -2.00 9.64
CA PHE A 150 4.27 -3.15 9.27
C PHE A 150 5.14 -3.59 10.45
N HIS A 151 5.08 -4.87 10.77
CA HIS A 151 5.77 -5.44 11.93
C HIS A 151 7.29 -5.42 11.79
N ASN A 152 7.81 -5.40 10.56
CA ASN A 152 9.23 -5.33 10.27
C ASN A 152 9.49 -4.52 8.98
N ILE A 153 9.85 -3.25 9.17
CA ILE A 153 10.12 -2.34 8.06
C ILE A 153 11.34 -2.78 7.23
N ASP A 154 12.32 -3.44 7.83
CA ASP A 154 13.54 -3.85 7.11
C ASP A 154 13.22 -5.01 6.15
N TYR A 155 12.40 -5.98 6.55
CA TYR A 155 11.91 -7.02 5.63
C TYR A 155 10.99 -6.44 4.55
N PHE A 156 10.12 -5.52 4.90
CA PHE A 156 9.33 -4.79 3.91
C PHE A 156 10.22 -4.12 2.86
N MET A 157 11.27 -3.42 3.28
CA MET A 157 12.19 -2.72 2.38
C MET A 157 12.94 -3.68 1.45
N LEU A 158 13.33 -4.85 1.94
CA LEU A 158 13.97 -5.90 1.11
C LEU A 158 12.99 -6.44 0.05
N GLU A 159 11.74 -6.72 0.44
CA GLU A 159 10.73 -7.19 -0.49
C GLU A 159 10.36 -6.10 -1.52
N LEU A 160 10.21 -4.85 -1.08
CA LEU A 160 9.96 -3.73 -1.97
C LEU A 160 11.07 -3.60 -3.01
N GLN A 161 12.35 -3.60 -2.57
CA GLN A 161 13.50 -3.54 -3.46
C GLN A 161 13.54 -4.73 -4.43
N ARG A 162 13.17 -5.93 -3.97
CA ARG A 162 13.19 -7.14 -4.77
C ARG A 162 12.18 -7.12 -5.91
N VAL A 163 10.93 -6.74 -5.60
CA VAL A 163 9.82 -6.84 -6.57
C VAL A 163 9.75 -5.67 -7.54
N LEU A 164 10.33 -4.53 -7.20
CA LEU A 164 10.37 -3.36 -8.07
C LEU A 164 11.43 -3.51 -9.17
N LYS A 165 11.12 -3.01 -10.35
CA LYS A 165 12.08 -2.91 -11.46
C LYS A 165 13.18 -1.90 -11.15
N LYS A 166 14.26 -1.94 -11.91
CA LYS A 166 15.23 -0.84 -11.96
C LYS A 166 14.50 0.45 -12.35
N ASP A 167 14.87 1.57 -11.72
CA ASP A 167 14.30 2.90 -11.94
C ASP A 167 12.79 3.01 -11.60
N ALA A 168 12.23 2.00 -10.92
CA ALA A 168 10.87 2.05 -10.41
C ALA A 168 10.70 3.10 -9.31
N LEU A 169 9.48 3.63 -9.18
CA LEU A 169 9.12 4.59 -8.16
C LEU A 169 8.26 3.94 -7.08
N PHE A 170 8.52 4.30 -5.85
CA PHE A 170 7.67 3.98 -4.71
C PHE A 170 7.05 5.25 -4.15
N TYR A 171 5.72 5.28 -4.00
CA TYR A 171 4.96 6.39 -3.42
C TYR A 171 4.40 5.98 -2.06
N CYS A 172 4.53 6.85 -1.07
CA CYS A 172 4.02 6.59 0.27
C CYS A 172 3.41 7.83 0.91
N SER A 173 2.33 7.62 1.64
CA SER A 173 1.80 8.58 2.61
C SER A 173 1.80 7.93 4.00
N ILE A 174 2.33 8.64 5.01
CA ILE A 174 2.50 8.11 6.36
C ILE A 174 2.39 9.23 7.40
N PRO A 175 1.74 8.99 8.57
CA PRO A 175 1.82 9.93 9.67
C PRO A 175 3.23 9.94 10.27
N ILE A 176 3.74 11.14 10.58
CA ILE A 176 5.07 11.33 11.14
C ILE A 176 5.03 12.07 12.48
N PRO A 177 6.00 11.84 13.38
CA PRO A 177 6.02 12.48 14.70
C PRO A 177 6.19 14.00 14.61
N GLU A 178 6.93 14.53 13.63
CA GLU A 178 7.18 15.96 13.43
C GLU A 178 5.90 16.76 13.15
N ARG A 179 4.90 16.13 12.54
CA ARG A 179 3.61 16.76 12.20
C ARG A 179 2.47 16.35 13.14
N LYS A 180 2.76 15.45 14.09
CA LYS A 180 1.75 14.97 15.06
C LYS A 180 1.38 16.04 16.07
N LYS A 181 0.09 16.26 16.31
CA LYS A 181 -0.37 17.07 17.45
C LYS A 181 -0.27 16.24 18.74
N SER A 182 0.37 16.80 19.76
CA SER A 182 0.88 16.10 20.95
C SER A 182 -0.14 15.24 21.72
N LYS A 183 -1.45 15.54 21.65
CA LYS A 183 -2.49 14.84 22.42
C LYS A 183 -3.16 13.68 21.67
N VAL A 184 -2.79 13.40 20.42
CA VAL A 184 -3.46 12.38 19.60
C VAL A 184 -2.61 11.13 19.53
N MET A 185 -3.23 9.98 19.86
CA MET A 185 -2.60 8.68 19.66
C MET A 185 -2.77 8.26 18.19
N ILE A 186 -1.65 8.05 17.51
CA ILE A 186 -1.59 7.43 16.19
C ILE A 186 -1.01 6.02 16.40
N HIS A 187 -1.77 5.01 15.98
CA HIS A 187 -1.36 3.62 16.15
C HIS A 187 -0.21 3.24 15.21
N GLY A 188 0.54 2.22 15.61
CA GLY A 188 1.71 1.73 14.88
C GLY A 188 3.00 2.46 15.25
N THR A 189 4.08 2.17 14.53
CA THR A 189 5.39 2.80 14.73
C THR A 189 5.48 4.07 13.88
N LEU A 190 5.70 5.21 14.54
CA LEU A 190 5.96 6.47 13.83
C LEU A 190 7.45 6.61 13.59
N TYR A 191 7.81 6.77 12.34
CA TYR A 191 9.18 7.03 11.89
C TYR A 191 9.34 8.52 11.60
N SER A 192 10.45 9.12 12.04
CA SER A 192 10.82 10.48 11.65
C SER A 192 11.18 10.53 10.15
N ILE A 193 11.13 11.73 9.56
CA ILE A 193 11.56 11.94 8.17
C ILE A 193 12.99 11.43 7.97
N GLU A 194 13.87 11.73 8.92
CA GLU A 194 15.28 11.35 8.87
C GLU A 194 15.48 9.82 8.95
N GLU A 195 14.69 9.13 9.80
CA GLU A 195 14.72 7.67 9.88
C GLU A 195 14.23 7.02 8.58
N LEU A 196 13.14 7.52 8.00
CA LEU A 196 12.65 7.05 6.70
C LEU A 196 13.72 7.25 5.62
N ARG A 197 14.28 8.46 5.52
CA ARG A 197 15.33 8.78 4.55
C ARG A 197 16.51 7.80 4.66
N LYS A 198 17.03 7.58 5.85
CA LYS A 198 18.16 6.66 6.09
C LYS A 198 17.82 5.22 5.69
N ARG A 199 16.62 4.73 6.04
CA ARG A 199 16.19 3.36 5.70
C ARG A 199 16.05 3.16 4.21
N PHE A 200 15.41 4.12 3.50
CA PHE A 200 15.26 4.06 2.05
C PHE A 200 16.61 4.15 1.33
N GLN A 201 17.49 5.06 1.74
CA GLN A 201 18.85 5.17 1.17
C GLN A 201 19.70 3.90 1.39
N LYS A 202 19.59 3.26 2.55
CA LYS A 202 20.28 1.97 2.82
C LYS A 202 19.90 0.88 1.82
N GLN A 203 18.70 0.93 1.27
CA GLN A 203 18.17 -0.01 0.28
C GLN A 203 18.24 0.54 -1.16
N ASN A 204 19.16 1.46 -1.42
CA ASN A 204 19.38 2.08 -2.74
C ASN A 204 18.16 2.83 -3.31
N PHE A 205 17.34 3.41 -2.46
CA PHE A 205 16.29 4.32 -2.90
C PHE A 205 16.73 5.77 -2.73
N ASN A 206 16.48 6.58 -3.74
CA ASN A 206 16.58 8.04 -3.65
C ASN A 206 15.28 8.59 -3.07
N PHE A 207 15.32 9.04 -1.82
CA PHE A 207 14.17 9.53 -1.08
C PHE A 207 13.91 11.02 -1.35
N GLU A 208 12.68 11.36 -1.76
CA GLU A 208 12.24 12.72 -2.04
C GLU A 208 10.91 13.02 -1.34
N GLU A 209 10.91 14.06 -0.49
CA GLU A 209 9.68 14.55 0.12
C GLU A 209 8.84 15.30 -0.92
N LEU A 210 7.54 15.00 -0.98
CA LEU A 210 6.63 15.76 -1.82
C LEU A 210 6.15 17.00 -1.06
N PRO A 211 6.00 18.15 -1.73
CA PRO A 211 5.72 19.43 -1.10
C PRO A 211 4.25 19.60 -0.70
N TYR A 212 3.68 18.58 -0.08
CA TYR A 212 2.28 18.59 0.34
C TYR A 212 2.14 18.63 1.86
N GLU A 213 1.15 19.40 2.30
CA GLU A 213 0.74 19.45 3.70
C GLU A 213 -0.71 18.96 3.86
N ASN A 214 -0.90 17.95 4.72
CA ASN A 214 -2.22 17.42 5.04
C ASN A 214 -2.22 16.86 6.47
N GLY A 215 -2.24 17.73 7.45
CA GLY A 215 -2.19 17.37 8.87
C GLY A 215 -0.91 16.64 9.26
N ALA A 216 -1.04 15.49 9.93
CA ALA A 216 0.09 14.69 10.40
C ALA A 216 0.83 13.91 9.29
N LEU A 217 0.36 14.00 8.04
CA LEU A 217 0.86 13.14 6.95
C LEU A 217 2.07 13.75 6.25
N LEU A 218 3.09 12.92 6.06
CA LEU A 218 4.14 13.10 5.08
C LEU A 218 3.72 12.38 3.79
N TYR A 219 3.97 12.99 2.66
CA TYR A 219 3.93 12.38 1.33
C TYR A 219 5.35 12.35 0.78
N PHE A 220 5.78 11.22 0.27
CA PHE A 220 7.10 11.10 -0.34
C PHE A 220 7.09 10.11 -1.50
N LYS A 221 8.06 10.25 -2.38
CA LYS A 221 8.41 9.23 -3.37
C LYS A 221 9.85 8.79 -3.20
N ALA A 222 10.14 7.56 -3.63
CA ALA A 222 11.47 7.01 -3.56
C ALA A 222 11.80 6.25 -4.85
N GLY A 223 12.82 6.69 -5.57
CA GLY A 223 13.27 6.08 -6.82
C GLY A 223 14.30 4.99 -6.54
N LEU A 224 14.08 3.78 -7.06
CA LEU A 224 15.02 2.66 -6.89
C LEU A 224 16.20 2.82 -7.86
N THR A 225 17.39 3.05 -7.31
CA THR A 225 18.64 3.15 -8.04
C THR A 225 19.41 1.83 -7.88
N ARG A 226 19.36 0.97 -8.90
CA ARG A 226 20.26 -0.22 -8.96
C ARG A 226 21.46 0.10 -9.84
N LYS A 227 22.66 -0.12 -9.28
CA LYS A 227 23.89 -0.12 -10.06
C LYS A 227 23.92 -1.28 -11.05
#